data_c8b4ea2217b06d8f084a165be873d834
#
_entry.id   c8b4ea2217b06d8f084a165be873d834
#
_cell.length_a   1.000
_cell.length_b   1.000
_cell.length_c   1.000
_cell.angle_alpha   90.00
_cell.angle_beta   90.00
_cell.angle_gamma   90.00
#
_symmetry.space_group_name_H-M   'P 1'
#
loop_
_entity.id
_entity.type
_entity.pdbx_description
1 polymer ?
#
loop_
_entity_poly.entity_id
_entity_poly.type
_entity_poly.pdbx_seq_one_letter_code
_entity_poly.pdbx_strand_id
1 'polypeptide(L)'
;MNDMGRKQRLHTEDGVLHYFEAHELDSGIREYLRFHANRYAFLLRKVDALEHGRILDIGASFQTTMMRDIYPDSAVDTLGFDDPRFPRRGKDRHIDFDLNDCVKPEAWPTVDEPYDLVVMAEVLEHVYTAARPVLTFVGSLLRPGGALIIQTPNAVNLGRRISTLRGRNPFGMIREERKNPGHFCEFTVGDLRGAAESAGLVVESATITNYFGSRGYRKSIYEILCSILPGDLRDGITLIARKR
;
A
#
# COMPACT_ATOMS: atom_id res chain seq x y z
N MET A 1 26.07 5.03 -12.16
CA MET A 1 25.68 3.93 -11.25
C MET A 1 24.62 3.13 -11.99
N ASN A 2 24.80 1.79 -12.10
CA ASN A 2 23.98 0.89 -12.92
C ASN A 2 22.54 0.87 -12.38
N ASP A 3 21.52 0.89 -13.25
CA ASP A 3 20.07 0.88 -12.89
C ASP A 3 19.71 -0.26 -11.92
N MET A 4 20.32 -1.42 -12.12
CA MET A 4 20.18 -2.59 -11.24
C MET A 4 20.66 -2.32 -9.81
N GLY A 5 21.74 -1.57 -9.64
CA GLY A 5 22.25 -1.19 -8.31
C GLY A 5 21.36 -0.16 -7.59
N ARG A 6 20.64 0.68 -8.35
CA ARG A 6 19.68 1.65 -7.78
C ARG A 6 18.42 0.96 -7.29
N LYS A 7 17.87 0.02 -8.06
CA LYS A 7 16.71 -0.80 -7.67
C LYS A 7 16.99 -1.60 -6.40
N GLN A 8 18.11 -2.32 -6.34
CA GLN A 8 18.48 -3.14 -5.18
C GLN A 8 18.64 -2.32 -3.89
N ARG A 9 19.12 -1.08 -3.97
CA ARG A 9 19.21 -0.21 -2.79
C ARG A 9 17.85 0.11 -2.18
N LEU A 10 16.84 0.40 -3.02
CA LEU A 10 15.49 0.71 -2.55
C LEU A 10 14.73 -0.49 -1.98
N HIS A 11 15.33 -1.68 -2.02
CA HIS A 11 14.81 -2.86 -1.34
C HIS A 11 15.14 -2.91 0.17
N THR A 12 15.81 -1.89 0.69
CA THR A 12 16.17 -1.76 2.12
C THR A 12 15.64 -0.46 2.72
N GLU A 13 15.38 -0.46 4.03
CA GLU A 13 14.98 0.75 4.76
C GLU A 13 15.98 1.89 4.55
N ASP A 14 17.27 1.61 4.76
CA ASP A 14 18.34 2.59 4.59
C ASP A 14 18.41 3.14 3.16
N GLY A 15 18.18 2.31 2.15
CA GLY A 15 18.18 2.72 0.76
C GLY A 15 17.02 3.66 0.42
N VAL A 16 15.84 3.42 0.98
CA VAL A 16 14.67 4.32 0.86
C VAL A 16 14.97 5.66 1.54
N LEU A 17 15.54 5.65 2.74
CA LEU A 17 15.89 6.87 3.45
C LEU A 17 16.94 7.69 2.68
N HIS A 18 17.99 7.02 2.20
CA HIS A 18 19.04 7.67 1.39
C HIS A 18 18.48 8.26 0.07
N TYR A 19 17.52 7.59 -0.56
CA TYR A 19 16.87 8.14 -1.76
C TYR A 19 16.20 9.48 -1.48
N PHE A 20 15.56 9.64 -0.34
CA PHE A 20 14.88 10.87 0.04
C PHE A 20 15.81 11.94 0.66
N GLU A 21 17.03 11.60 1.06
CA GLU A 21 18.02 12.59 1.52
C GLU A 21 18.38 13.63 0.43
N ALA A 22 18.31 13.24 -0.83
CA ALA A 22 18.54 14.11 -1.98
C ALA A 22 17.38 15.09 -2.26
N HIS A 23 16.27 14.99 -1.54
CA HIS A 23 15.08 15.82 -1.74
C HIS A 23 14.98 16.87 -0.63
N GLU A 24 14.60 18.09 -1.00
CA GLU A 24 14.27 19.13 -0.02
C GLU A 24 12.89 18.82 0.60
N LEU A 25 12.90 18.23 1.79
CA LEU A 25 11.70 17.82 2.51
C LEU A 25 11.66 18.49 3.90
N ASP A 26 10.47 18.89 4.32
CA ASP A 26 10.28 19.38 5.68
C ASP A 26 10.45 18.28 6.74
N SER A 27 10.56 18.66 8.01
CA SER A 27 10.82 17.74 9.11
C SER A 27 9.69 16.73 9.33
N GLY A 28 8.44 17.12 9.09
CA GLY A 28 7.27 16.25 9.24
C GLY A 28 7.26 15.16 8.18
N ILE A 29 7.56 15.51 6.93
CA ILE A 29 7.69 14.55 5.84
C ILE A 29 8.86 13.59 6.09
N ARG A 30 10.02 14.10 6.56
CA ARG A 30 11.17 13.24 6.90
C ARG A 30 10.82 12.23 8.01
N GLU A 31 10.06 12.64 9.01
CA GLU A 31 9.59 11.77 10.07
C GLU A 31 8.61 10.71 9.54
N TYR A 32 7.66 11.11 8.71
CA TYR A 32 6.75 10.20 8.02
C TYR A 32 7.50 9.15 7.19
N LEU A 33 8.49 9.57 6.39
CA LEU A 33 9.30 8.66 5.57
C LEU A 33 10.08 7.66 6.42
N ARG A 34 10.69 8.10 7.54
CA ARG A 34 11.37 7.19 8.46
C ARG A 34 10.42 6.14 9.04
N PHE A 35 9.20 6.54 9.35
CA PHE A 35 8.19 5.62 9.87
C PHE A 35 7.76 4.58 8.83
N HIS A 36 7.70 4.95 7.55
CA HIS A 36 7.23 4.11 6.45
C HIS A 36 8.33 3.47 5.58
N ALA A 37 9.61 3.78 5.81
CA ALA A 37 10.70 3.35 4.93
C ALA A 37 10.76 1.84 4.72
N ASN A 38 10.61 1.06 5.78
CA ASN A 38 10.60 -0.41 5.68
C ASN A 38 9.41 -0.93 4.86
N ARG A 39 8.22 -0.31 5.00
CA ARG A 39 7.04 -0.63 4.19
C ARG A 39 7.30 -0.38 2.70
N TYR A 40 7.87 0.77 2.36
CA TYR A 40 8.22 1.10 0.98
C TYR A 40 9.24 0.11 0.40
N ALA A 41 10.30 -0.18 1.14
CA ALA A 41 11.30 -1.15 0.72
C ALA A 41 10.68 -2.53 0.47
N PHE A 42 9.78 -2.96 1.35
CA PHE A 42 9.07 -4.23 1.20
C PHE A 42 8.15 -4.23 -0.03
N LEU A 43 7.41 -3.14 -0.25
CA LEU A 43 6.55 -2.96 -1.42
C LEU A 43 7.35 -3.06 -2.72
N LEU A 44 8.45 -2.30 -2.82
CA LEU A 44 9.28 -2.28 -4.04
C LEU A 44 9.89 -3.64 -4.35
N ARG A 45 10.28 -4.44 -3.34
CA ARG A 45 10.68 -5.84 -3.56
C ARG A 45 9.56 -6.69 -4.16
N LYS A 46 8.30 -6.45 -3.77
CA LYS A 46 7.15 -7.18 -4.32
C LYS A 46 6.82 -6.72 -5.73
N VAL A 47 6.90 -5.42 -6.01
CA VAL A 47 6.74 -4.87 -7.36
C VAL A 47 7.80 -5.44 -8.31
N ASP A 48 9.08 -5.43 -7.90
CA ASP A 48 10.20 -5.92 -8.73
C ASP A 48 10.11 -7.42 -9.06
N ALA A 49 9.41 -8.19 -8.25
CA ALA A 49 9.19 -9.62 -8.47
C ALA A 49 8.01 -9.95 -9.41
N LEU A 50 7.27 -8.94 -9.88
CA LEU A 50 6.09 -9.09 -10.72
C LEU A 50 6.29 -8.41 -12.08
N GLU A 51 5.47 -8.76 -13.07
CA GLU A 51 5.39 -7.99 -14.30
C GLU A 51 4.81 -6.61 -14.03
N HIS A 52 5.45 -5.56 -14.56
CA HIS A 52 5.13 -4.17 -14.24
C HIS A 52 5.33 -3.20 -15.42
N GLY A 53 5.06 -3.63 -16.65
CA GLY A 53 5.12 -2.76 -17.83
C GLY A 53 4.15 -1.58 -17.73
N ARG A 54 2.93 -1.85 -17.22
CA ARG A 54 1.94 -0.82 -16.83
C ARG A 54 1.50 -1.01 -15.39
N ILE A 55 1.80 -0.02 -14.58
CA ILE A 55 1.46 0.01 -13.15
C ILE A 55 0.34 1.04 -12.92
N LEU A 56 -0.66 0.69 -12.14
CA LEU A 56 -1.58 1.64 -11.53
C LEU A 56 -1.31 1.72 -10.04
N ASP A 57 -0.94 2.88 -9.53
CA ASP A 57 -0.81 3.15 -8.10
C ASP A 57 -2.06 3.88 -7.59
N ILE A 58 -2.84 3.19 -6.77
CA ILE A 58 -4.07 3.75 -6.17
C ILE A 58 -3.69 4.49 -4.89
N GLY A 59 -4.01 5.79 -4.83
CA GLY A 59 -3.59 6.67 -3.76
C GLY A 59 -2.13 7.08 -3.91
N ALA A 60 -1.86 8.00 -4.84
CA ALA A 60 -0.52 8.49 -5.12
C ALA A 60 0.22 8.91 -3.84
N SER A 61 1.46 8.45 -3.68
CA SER A 61 2.31 8.78 -2.53
C SER A 61 3.80 8.65 -2.87
N PHE A 62 4.66 8.64 -1.87
CA PHE A 62 6.11 8.54 -2.08
C PHE A 62 6.54 7.27 -2.83
N GLN A 63 5.80 6.15 -2.72
CA GLN A 63 6.07 4.96 -3.55
C GLN A 63 5.88 5.25 -5.03
N THR A 64 4.89 6.09 -5.42
CA THR A 64 4.68 6.49 -6.81
C THR A 64 5.93 7.14 -7.40
N THR A 65 6.52 8.09 -6.65
CA THR A 65 7.76 8.77 -7.07
C THR A 65 8.91 7.78 -7.25
N MET A 66 9.10 6.88 -6.29
CA MET A 66 10.14 5.85 -6.37
C MET A 66 9.91 4.92 -7.56
N MET A 67 8.70 4.40 -7.77
CA MET A 67 8.39 3.53 -8.91
C MET A 67 8.66 4.21 -10.24
N ARG A 68 8.28 5.49 -10.40
CA ARG A 68 8.58 6.28 -11.60
C ARG A 68 10.08 6.44 -11.87
N ASP A 69 10.89 6.51 -10.81
CA ASP A 69 12.34 6.67 -10.93
C ASP A 69 13.08 5.37 -11.24
N ILE A 70 12.61 4.25 -10.70
CA ILE A 70 13.31 2.96 -10.84
C ILE A 70 12.78 2.09 -11.98
N TYR A 71 11.60 2.42 -12.52
CA TYR A 71 11.00 1.74 -13.66
C TYR A 71 10.73 2.74 -14.82
N PRO A 72 11.78 3.31 -15.42
CA PRO A 72 11.64 4.37 -16.45
C PRO A 72 10.89 3.88 -17.71
N ASP A 73 10.98 2.59 -17.99
CA ASP A 73 10.29 1.95 -19.14
C ASP A 73 8.81 1.65 -18.85
N SER A 74 8.41 1.57 -17.58
CA SER A 74 7.04 1.33 -17.18
C SER A 74 6.21 2.63 -17.21
N ALA A 75 4.93 2.54 -17.55
CA ALA A 75 3.98 3.59 -17.26
C ALA A 75 3.51 3.43 -15.80
N VAL A 76 3.55 4.51 -15.01
CA VAL A 76 3.09 4.51 -13.61
C VAL A 76 1.94 5.50 -13.49
N ASP A 77 0.76 5.02 -13.85
CA ASP A 77 -0.48 5.76 -13.73
C ASP A 77 -0.94 5.83 -12.27
N THR A 78 -1.79 6.79 -11.95
CA THR A 78 -2.36 6.94 -10.60
C THR A 78 -3.88 7.01 -10.65
N LEU A 79 -4.54 6.53 -9.58
CA LEU A 79 -5.98 6.65 -9.39
C LEU A 79 -6.30 7.14 -7.98
N GLY A 80 -7.27 8.01 -7.86
CA GLY A 80 -7.75 8.58 -6.60
C GLY A 80 -7.82 10.09 -6.68
N PHE A 81 -7.66 10.78 -5.55
CA PHE A 81 -7.60 12.24 -5.53
C PHE A 81 -6.25 12.74 -6.05
N ASP A 82 -6.28 13.76 -6.92
CA ASP A 82 -5.05 14.36 -7.44
C ASP A 82 -4.29 15.07 -6.31
N ASP A 83 -2.98 14.79 -6.25
CA ASP A 83 -2.08 15.39 -5.26
C ASP A 83 -0.89 16.03 -5.96
N PRO A 84 -0.75 17.37 -5.92
CA PRO A 84 0.32 18.09 -6.61
C PRO A 84 1.72 17.75 -6.08
N ARG A 85 1.85 17.11 -4.93
CA ARG A 85 3.13 16.61 -4.40
C ARG A 85 3.70 15.47 -5.23
N PHE A 86 2.88 14.77 -5.99
CA PHE A 86 3.26 13.60 -6.80
C PHE A 86 2.93 13.82 -8.28
N PRO A 87 3.59 14.81 -8.93
CA PRO A 87 3.27 15.23 -10.30
C PRO A 87 3.46 14.09 -11.29
N ARG A 88 2.62 14.07 -12.32
CA ARG A 88 2.72 13.12 -13.43
C ARG A 88 4.02 13.31 -14.21
N ARG A 89 4.54 12.24 -14.78
CA ARG A 89 5.73 12.27 -15.62
C ARG A 89 5.38 11.79 -17.04
N GLY A 90 5.70 12.60 -18.04
CA GLY A 90 5.63 12.23 -19.45
C GLY A 90 4.35 11.49 -19.85
N LYS A 91 4.43 10.17 -19.99
CA LYS A 91 3.34 9.28 -20.41
C LYS A 91 2.34 8.88 -19.32
N ASP A 92 2.66 9.20 -18.05
CA ASP A 92 1.82 8.79 -16.93
C ASP A 92 0.48 9.52 -16.93
N ARG A 93 -0.59 8.82 -16.56
CA ARG A 93 -1.94 9.35 -16.47
C ARG A 93 -2.41 9.41 -15.02
N HIS A 94 -3.40 10.22 -14.77
CA HIS A 94 -4.14 10.22 -13.50
C HIS A 94 -5.62 10.02 -13.78
N ILE A 95 -6.25 9.17 -13.00
CA ILE A 95 -7.68 8.87 -13.04
C ILE A 95 -8.28 9.44 -11.75
N ASP A 96 -9.00 10.55 -11.85
CA ASP A 96 -9.73 11.12 -10.71
C ASP A 96 -10.98 10.27 -10.44
N PHE A 97 -10.97 9.56 -9.32
CA PHE A 97 -12.07 8.68 -8.94
C PHE A 97 -12.07 8.42 -7.42
N ASP A 98 -13.23 8.63 -6.80
CA ASP A 98 -13.43 8.25 -5.39
C ASP A 98 -13.78 6.76 -5.31
N LEU A 99 -12.94 5.97 -4.66
CA LEU A 99 -13.16 4.53 -4.47
C LEU A 99 -14.46 4.20 -3.73
N ASN A 100 -15.05 5.15 -3.02
CA ASN A 100 -16.35 4.96 -2.39
C ASN A 100 -17.49 4.85 -3.40
N ASP A 101 -17.30 5.33 -4.61
CA ASP A 101 -18.27 5.19 -5.72
C ASP A 101 -18.18 3.84 -6.47
N CYS A 102 -17.26 2.95 -6.06
CA CYS A 102 -17.15 1.60 -6.62
C CYS A 102 -18.44 0.76 -6.53
N VAL A 103 -19.37 1.13 -5.64
CA VAL A 103 -20.70 0.49 -5.52
C VAL A 103 -21.60 0.73 -6.73
N LYS A 104 -21.22 1.66 -7.61
CA LYS A 104 -21.96 2.05 -8.82
C LYS A 104 -21.13 1.69 -10.06
N PRO A 105 -21.30 0.49 -10.63
CA PRO A 105 -20.48 0.08 -11.79
C PRO A 105 -20.61 1.03 -13.00
N GLU A 106 -21.72 1.73 -13.13
CA GLU A 106 -21.94 2.73 -14.18
C GLU A 106 -21.09 3.99 -14.04
N ALA A 107 -20.55 4.22 -12.83
CA ALA A 107 -19.65 5.35 -12.56
C ALA A 107 -18.16 4.99 -12.73
N TRP A 108 -17.83 3.72 -13.00
CA TRP A 108 -16.45 3.29 -13.12
C TRP A 108 -15.74 3.98 -14.29
N PRO A 109 -14.56 4.53 -14.07
CA PRO A 109 -13.77 5.09 -15.16
C PRO A 109 -13.34 3.97 -16.13
N THR A 110 -13.39 4.28 -17.41
CA THR A 110 -12.85 3.41 -18.45
C THR A 110 -11.33 3.62 -18.57
N VAL A 111 -10.60 2.53 -18.77
CA VAL A 111 -9.18 2.57 -19.09
C VAL A 111 -8.99 2.04 -20.51
N ASP A 112 -8.14 2.71 -21.30
CA ASP A 112 -7.89 2.32 -22.70
C ASP A 112 -7.20 0.95 -22.78
N GLU A 113 -6.31 0.70 -21.83
CA GLU A 113 -5.53 -0.55 -21.74
C GLU A 113 -5.46 -1.02 -20.28
N PRO A 114 -5.66 -2.32 -20.04
CA PRO A 114 -5.58 -2.86 -18.69
C PRO A 114 -4.15 -2.87 -18.14
N TYR A 115 -4.01 -2.96 -16.83
CA TYR A 115 -2.74 -2.92 -16.11
C TYR A 115 -2.16 -4.32 -15.87
N ASP A 116 -0.83 -4.43 -15.90
CA ASP A 116 -0.08 -5.61 -15.47
C ASP A 116 -0.10 -5.74 -13.95
N LEU A 117 0.02 -4.58 -13.28
CA LEU A 117 0.12 -4.49 -11.84
C LEU A 117 -0.72 -3.32 -11.32
N VAL A 118 -1.54 -3.59 -10.31
CA VAL A 118 -2.18 -2.56 -9.49
C VAL A 118 -1.57 -2.61 -8.08
N VAL A 119 -1.17 -1.45 -7.59
CA VAL A 119 -0.69 -1.25 -6.21
C VAL A 119 -1.74 -0.47 -5.45
N MET A 120 -2.18 -0.97 -4.31
CA MET A 120 -3.10 -0.30 -3.39
C MET A 120 -2.52 -0.42 -1.97
N ALA A 121 -1.70 0.56 -1.59
CA ALA A 121 -0.92 0.54 -0.36
C ALA A 121 -1.38 1.62 0.62
N GLU A 122 -1.90 1.21 1.77
CA GLU A 122 -2.46 2.11 2.81
C GLU A 122 -3.62 2.96 2.24
N VAL A 123 -4.56 2.31 1.58
CA VAL A 123 -5.72 2.97 0.95
C VAL A 123 -7.04 2.32 1.38
N LEU A 124 -7.12 0.99 1.38
CA LEU A 124 -8.39 0.28 1.55
C LEU A 124 -9.03 0.57 2.92
N GLU A 125 -8.22 0.77 3.95
CA GLU A 125 -8.68 1.14 5.29
C GLU A 125 -9.29 2.54 5.39
N HIS A 126 -9.01 3.40 4.43
CA HIS A 126 -9.56 4.78 4.35
C HIS A 126 -10.86 4.86 3.55
N VAL A 127 -11.32 3.76 2.98
CA VAL A 127 -12.57 3.69 2.22
C VAL A 127 -13.70 3.26 3.14
N TYR A 128 -14.81 4.00 3.14
CA TYR A 128 -16.00 3.67 3.96
C TYR A 128 -16.95 2.68 3.28
N THR A 129 -16.75 2.41 2.00
CA THR A 129 -17.49 1.38 1.28
C THR A 129 -16.92 -0.02 1.56
N ALA A 130 -17.71 -1.06 1.31
CA ALA A 130 -17.26 -2.44 1.53
C ALA A 130 -16.06 -2.81 0.63
N ALA A 131 -15.14 -3.62 1.13
CA ALA A 131 -13.93 -4.00 0.39
C ALA A 131 -14.23 -4.76 -0.92
N ARG A 132 -15.28 -5.62 -0.95
CA ARG A 132 -15.63 -6.41 -2.14
C ARG A 132 -15.90 -5.54 -3.39
N PRO A 133 -16.80 -4.54 -3.39
CA PRO A 133 -16.99 -3.65 -4.56
C PRO A 133 -15.71 -2.98 -5.02
N VAL A 134 -14.88 -2.49 -4.08
CA VAL A 134 -13.59 -1.87 -4.38
C VAL A 134 -12.68 -2.86 -5.12
N LEU A 135 -12.52 -4.08 -4.59
CA LEU A 135 -11.66 -5.09 -5.18
C LEU A 135 -12.23 -5.65 -6.50
N THR A 136 -13.55 -5.66 -6.69
CA THR A 136 -14.18 -5.99 -7.96
C THR A 136 -13.84 -4.93 -9.02
N PHE A 137 -13.95 -3.65 -8.68
CA PHE A 137 -13.54 -2.56 -9.55
C PHE A 137 -12.05 -2.63 -9.89
N VAL A 138 -11.19 -2.76 -8.87
CA VAL A 138 -9.73 -2.87 -9.06
C VAL A 138 -9.39 -4.07 -9.94
N GLY A 139 -10.04 -5.21 -9.72
CA GLY A 139 -9.89 -6.40 -10.57
C GLY A 139 -10.30 -6.16 -12.02
N SER A 140 -11.29 -5.29 -12.28
CA SER A 140 -11.69 -4.95 -13.67
C SER A 140 -10.58 -4.21 -14.42
N LEU A 141 -9.74 -3.45 -13.74
CA LEU A 141 -8.64 -2.67 -14.31
C LEU A 141 -7.43 -3.54 -14.70
N LEU A 142 -7.30 -4.74 -14.13
CA LEU A 142 -6.21 -5.66 -14.43
C LEU A 142 -6.44 -6.41 -15.75
N ARG A 143 -5.37 -6.70 -16.49
CA ARG A 143 -5.41 -7.71 -17.56
C ARG A 143 -5.57 -9.13 -16.99
N PRO A 144 -6.00 -10.13 -17.78
CA PRO A 144 -5.95 -11.52 -17.35
C PRO A 144 -4.52 -11.89 -16.91
N GLY A 145 -4.38 -12.52 -15.74
CA GLY A 145 -3.09 -12.83 -15.12
C GLY A 145 -2.39 -11.65 -14.46
N GLY A 146 -2.92 -10.42 -14.59
CA GLY A 146 -2.38 -9.23 -13.92
C GLY A 146 -2.47 -9.32 -12.39
N ALA A 147 -1.56 -8.65 -11.68
CA ALA A 147 -1.39 -8.76 -10.24
C ALA A 147 -1.94 -7.52 -9.50
N LEU A 148 -2.47 -7.75 -8.30
CA LEU A 148 -2.82 -6.73 -7.33
C LEU A 148 -1.96 -6.92 -6.08
N ILE A 149 -1.29 -5.86 -5.63
CA ILE A 149 -0.66 -5.77 -4.32
C ILE A 149 -1.52 -4.90 -3.43
N ILE A 150 -1.96 -5.44 -2.29
CA ILE A 150 -2.61 -4.67 -1.22
C ILE A 150 -1.67 -4.61 -0.04
N GLN A 151 -1.42 -3.40 0.49
CA GLN A 151 -0.82 -3.21 1.82
C GLN A 151 -1.78 -2.45 2.72
N THR A 152 -1.88 -2.89 3.99
CA THR A 152 -2.75 -2.25 4.99
C THR A 152 -2.26 -2.62 6.40
N PRO A 153 -2.57 -1.84 7.42
CA PRO A 153 -2.29 -2.20 8.81
C PRO A 153 -3.01 -3.49 9.22
N ASN A 154 -2.34 -4.28 10.06
CA ASN A 154 -2.94 -5.47 10.64
C ASN A 154 -3.85 -5.10 11.83
N ALA A 155 -5.15 -5.33 11.69
CA ALA A 155 -6.16 -5.05 12.72
C ALA A 155 -5.89 -5.72 14.07
N VAL A 156 -5.16 -6.84 14.07
CA VAL A 156 -4.95 -7.70 15.24
C VAL A 156 -3.49 -7.81 15.65
N ASN A 157 -2.67 -6.80 15.34
CA ASN A 157 -1.28 -6.78 15.76
C ASN A 157 -1.11 -6.76 17.29
N LEU A 158 0.09 -7.06 17.76
CA LEU A 158 0.39 -7.16 19.20
C LEU A 158 -0.02 -5.90 19.99
N GLY A 159 0.29 -4.72 19.47
CA GLY A 159 -0.03 -3.46 20.14
C GLY A 159 -1.53 -3.27 20.34
N ARG A 160 -2.34 -3.63 19.33
CA ARG A 160 -3.80 -3.56 19.38
C ARG A 160 -4.40 -4.57 20.34
N ARG A 161 -3.92 -5.80 20.32
CA ARG A 161 -4.34 -6.84 21.28
C ARG A 161 -4.09 -6.39 22.71
N ILE A 162 -2.90 -5.82 22.99
CA ILE A 162 -2.57 -5.28 24.32
C ILE A 162 -3.50 -4.11 24.70
N SER A 163 -3.79 -3.22 23.75
CA SER A 163 -4.71 -2.10 24.00
C SER A 163 -6.11 -2.58 24.36
N THR A 164 -6.64 -3.54 23.59
CA THR A 164 -7.95 -4.16 23.86
C THR A 164 -7.99 -4.86 25.22
N LEU A 165 -6.96 -5.63 25.57
CA LEU A 165 -6.86 -6.29 26.88
C LEU A 165 -6.82 -5.29 28.05
N ARG A 166 -6.39 -4.06 27.81
CA ARG A 166 -6.40 -2.95 28.78
C ARG A 166 -7.71 -2.15 28.77
N GLY A 167 -8.73 -2.61 28.04
CA GLY A 167 -10.01 -1.91 27.89
C GLY A 167 -9.92 -0.60 27.09
N ARG A 168 -8.89 -0.44 26.24
CA ARG A 168 -8.70 0.75 25.39
C ARG A 168 -9.09 0.43 23.96
N ASN A 169 -9.73 1.40 23.30
CA ASN A 169 -9.95 1.30 21.86
C ASN A 169 -8.59 1.25 21.12
N PRO A 170 -8.28 0.19 20.37
CA PRO A 170 -7.03 0.08 19.62
C PRO A 170 -7.03 0.89 18.32
N PHE A 171 -8.19 1.37 17.87
CA PHE A 171 -8.36 2.09 16.61
C PHE A 171 -8.46 3.59 16.84
N GLY A 172 -7.94 4.37 15.88
CA GLY A 172 -8.09 5.81 15.88
C GLY A 172 -9.56 6.22 15.69
N MET A 173 -9.95 7.34 16.27
CA MET A 173 -11.26 7.93 15.99
C MET A 173 -11.28 8.55 14.59
N ILE A 174 -12.41 8.43 13.91
CA ILE A 174 -12.63 9.11 12.62
C ILE A 174 -12.52 10.62 12.83
N ARG A 175 -11.76 11.27 11.94
CA ARG A 175 -11.54 12.72 11.97
C ARG A 175 -12.59 13.44 11.13
N GLU A 176 -12.86 14.69 11.46
CA GLU A 176 -13.78 15.55 10.70
C GLU A 176 -13.19 16.00 9.35
N GLU A 177 -11.88 15.78 9.15
CA GLU A 177 -11.17 16.13 7.91
C GLU A 177 -11.51 15.16 6.79
N ARG A 178 -12.28 15.63 5.79
CA ARG A 178 -12.79 14.80 4.70
C ARG A 178 -11.69 14.15 3.85
N LYS A 179 -10.56 14.82 3.63
CA LYS A 179 -9.43 14.29 2.82
C LYS A 179 -8.54 13.31 3.59
N ASN A 180 -8.60 13.33 4.93
CA ASN A 180 -7.84 12.45 5.78
C ASN A 180 -8.67 12.02 6.99
N PRO A 181 -9.76 11.26 6.78
CA PRO A 181 -10.71 10.91 7.84
C PRO A 181 -10.11 9.92 8.86
N GLY A 182 -9.00 9.28 8.56
CA GLY A 182 -8.48 8.16 9.31
C GLY A 182 -8.95 6.81 8.74
N HIS A 183 -8.83 5.75 9.52
CA HIS A 183 -9.22 4.42 9.10
C HIS A 183 -10.68 4.14 9.44
N PHE A 184 -11.51 3.86 8.44
CA PHE A 184 -12.90 3.43 8.65
C PHE A 184 -12.98 1.96 9.02
N CYS A 185 -12.12 1.13 8.42
CA CYS A 185 -12.07 -0.31 8.67
C CYS A 185 -10.62 -0.79 8.56
N GLU A 186 -10.19 -1.61 9.49
CA GLU A 186 -8.92 -2.29 9.39
C GLU A 186 -9.13 -3.79 9.27
N PHE A 187 -8.20 -4.46 8.61
CA PHE A 187 -8.37 -5.81 8.12
C PHE A 187 -7.44 -6.80 8.82
N THR A 188 -7.90 -8.03 8.93
CA THR A 188 -7.05 -9.20 9.13
C THR A 188 -6.69 -9.81 7.77
N VAL A 189 -5.74 -10.74 7.75
CA VAL A 189 -5.46 -11.54 6.52
C VAL A 189 -6.70 -12.29 6.04
N GLY A 190 -7.51 -12.82 6.98
CA GLY A 190 -8.74 -13.53 6.65
C GLY A 190 -9.77 -12.65 5.95
N ASP A 191 -9.96 -11.42 6.45
CA ASP A 191 -10.88 -10.44 5.86
C ASP A 191 -10.45 -10.05 4.44
N LEU A 192 -9.16 -9.73 4.24
CA LEU A 192 -8.62 -9.37 2.94
C LEU A 192 -8.71 -10.50 1.93
N ARG A 193 -8.37 -11.73 2.36
CA ARG A 193 -8.49 -12.93 1.53
C ARG A 193 -9.93 -13.15 1.10
N GLY A 194 -10.86 -13.16 2.04
CA GLY A 194 -12.28 -13.36 1.76
C GLY A 194 -12.84 -12.28 0.83
N ALA A 195 -12.46 -11.02 1.03
CA ALA A 195 -12.85 -9.92 0.16
C ALA A 195 -12.30 -10.08 -1.27
N ALA A 196 -11.01 -10.41 -1.43
CA ALA A 196 -10.38 -10.61 -2.73
C ALA A 196 -10.98 -11.81 -3.49
N GLU A 197 -11.16 -12.93 -2.83
CA GLU A 197 -11.76 -14.13 -3.41
C GLU A 197 -13.24 -13.90 -3.82
N SER A 198 -14.00 -13.19 -2.99
CA SER A 198 -15.39 -12.81 -3.31
C SER A 198 -15.50 -11.77 -4.46
N ALA A 199 -14.41 -11.05 -4.74
CA ALA A 199 -14.28 -10.16 -5.90
C ALA A 199 -13.79 -10.90 -7.17
N GLY A 200 -13.59 -12.23 -7.13
CA GLY A 200 -13.15 -13.04 -8.26
C GLY A 200 -11.64 -13.07 -8.47
N LEU A 201 -10.85 -12.55 -7.54
CA LEU A 201 -9.39 -12.61 -7.57
C LEU A 201 -8.87 -13.91 -6.95
N VAL A 202 -7.69 -14.36 -7.37
CA VAL A 202 -6.99 -15.52 -6.80
C VAL A 202 -5.88 -15.02 -5.90
N VAL A 203 -5.96 -15.29 -4.59
CA VAL A 203 -4.92 -14.89 -3.64
C VAL A 203 -3.72 -15.83 -3.74
N GLU A 204 -2.57 -15.32 -4.20
CA GLU A 204 -1.32 -16.07 -4.31
C GLU A 204 -0.55 -16.11 -3.00
N SER A 205 -0.49 -14.98 -2.30
CA SER A 205 0.23 -14.89 -1.03
C SER A 205 -0.34 -13.82 -0.10
N ALA A 206 -0.18 -14.05 1.20
CA ALA A 206 -0.40 -13.03 2.22
C ALA A 206 0.77 -13.09 3.20
N THR A 207 1.45 -11.98 3.38
CA THR A 207 2.63 -11.86 4.26
C THR A 207 2.31 -10.84 5.33
N ILE A 208 2.59 -11.18 6.59
CA ILE A 208 2.49 -10.25 7.71
C ILE A 208 3.91 -9.92 8.17
N THR A 209 4.25 -8.63 8.18
CA THR A 209 5.58 -8.17 8.58
C THR A 209 5.51 -6.86 9.35
N ASN A 210 6.62 -6.44 9.96
CA ASN A 210 6.70 -5.15 10.61
C ASN A 210 7.04 -4.09 9.55
N TYR A 211 6.08 -3.20 9.27
CA TYR A 211 6.24 -2.10 8.33
C TYR A 211 6.65 -0.82 9.00
N PHE A 212 6.06 -0.57 10.18
CA PHE A 212 6.13 0.73 10.80
C PHE A 212 7.29 0.80 11.77
N GLY A 213 8.13 1.81 11.60
CA GLY A 213 9.26 2.04 12.49
C GLY A 213 8.79 2.43 13.88
N SER A 214 9.03 1.59 14.89
CA SER A 214 8.90 2.01 16.28
C SER A 214 10.13 2.81 16.71
N ARG A 215 10.00 3.74 17.67
CA ARG A 215 11.10 4.61 18.10
C ARG A 215 11.82 4.08 19.34
N GLY A 216 13.15 4.27 19.37
CA GLY A 216 13.98 4.05 20.54
C GLY A 216 14.05 2.57 21.00
N TYR A 217 14.36 2.35 22.29
CA TYR A 217 14.52 1.00 22.86
C TYR A 217 13.26 0.13 22.75
N ARG A 218 12.08 0.75 22.61
CA ARG A 218 10.81 0.04 22.35
C ARG A 218 10.81 -0.68 21.02
N LYS A 219 11.52 -0.15 20.01
CA LYS A 219 11.71 -0.83 18.72
C LYS A 219 12.38 -2.19 18.91
N SER A 220 13.50 -2.22 19.59
CA SER A 220 14.28 -3.46 19.80
C SER A 220 13.49 -4.50 20.59
N ILE A 221 12.76 -4.10 21.63
CA ILE A 221 11.92 -5.01 22.40
C ILE A 221 10.76 -5.55 21.56
N TYR A 222 10.09 -4.68 20.82
CA TYR A 222 8.99 -5.08 19.92
C TYR A 222 9.48 -6.03 18.83
N GLU A 223 10.61 -5.75 18.20
CA GLU A 223 11.21 -6.59 17.16
C GLU A 223 11.63 -7.96 17.70
N ILE A 224 12.24 -8.01 18.89
CA ILE A 224 12.57 -9.27 19.58
C ILE A 224 11.29 -10.05 19.86
N LEU A 225 10.26 -9.43 20.42
CA LEU A 225 8.98 -10.09 20.67
C LEU A 225 8.36 -10.62 19.37
N CYS A 226 8.33 -9.82 18.32
CA CYS A 226 7.80 -10.22 17.01
C CYS A 226 8.63 -11.31 16.31
N SER A 227 9.91 -11.50 16.68
CA SER A 227 10.74 -12.60 16.14
C SER A 227 10.43 -13.97 16.76
N ILE A 228 9.98 -13.98 18.02
CA ILE A 228 9.68 -15.21 18.79
C ILE A 228 8.18 -15.51 18.81
N LEU A 229 7.32 -14.50 18.62
CA LEU A 229 5.87 -14.65 18.65
C LEU A 229 5.31 -14.98 17.25
N PRO A 230 4.07 -15.54 17.18
CA PRO A 230 3.41 -15.80 15.90
C PRO A 230 3.39 -14.59 14.96
N GLY A 231 3.57 -14.86 13.67
CA GLY A 231 3.68 -13.81 12.64
C GLY A 231 2.47 -12.90 12.52
N ASP A 232 1.29 -13.35 12.93
CA ASP A 232 0.04 -12.59 12.95
C ASP A 232 0.02 -11.41 13.93
N LEU A 233 1.03 -11.33 14.82
CA LEU A 233 1.21 -10.22 15.76
C LEU A 233 1.96 -9.00 15.19
N ARG A 234 2.51 -9.12 13.99
CA ARG A 234 3.19 -8.02 13.29
C ARG A 234 2.19 -7.00 12.77
N ASP A 235 2.67 -5.80 12.46
CA ASP A 235 1.81 -4.61 12.30
C ASP A 235 1.25 -4.38 10.89
N GLY A 236 1.81 -5.00 9.84
CA GLY A 236 1.38 -4.78 8.47
C GLY A 236 1.13 -6.05 7.66
N ILE A 237 0.17 -5.99 6.76
CA ILE A 237 -0.20 -7.07 5.83
C ILE A 237 0.16 -6.65 4.41
N THR A 238 0.81 -7.55 3.64
CA THR A 238 0.85 -7.48 2.17
C THR A 238 0.15 -8.71 1.61
N LEU A 239 -0.88 -8.48 0.82
CA LEU A 239 -1.58 -9.50 0.07
C LEU A 239 -1.28 -9.32 -1.42
N ILE A 240 -0.97 -10.41 -2.12
CA ILE A 240 -0.83 -10.46 -3.59
C ILE A 240 -1.93 -11.36 -4.12
N ALA A 241 -2.72 -10.81 -5.06
CA ALA A 241 -3.77 -11.54 -5.76
C ALA A 241 -3.65 -11.34 -7.26
N ARG A 242 -4.24 -12.26 -8.04
CA ARG A 242 -4.29 -12.16 -9.51
C ARG A 242 -5.71 -12.20 -10.03
N LYS A 243 -5.90 -11.51 -11.14
CA LYS A 243 -7.07 -11.69 -11.99
C LYS A 243 -6.96 -13.02 -12.73
N ARG A 244 -8.03 -13.81 -12.71
CA ARG A 244 -8.16 -15.02 -13.54
C ARG A 244 -8.15 -14.72 -15.03
#